data_2ef19f0d9c2064c9f0579ce37d0704e9
#
_entry.id   2ef19f0d9c2064c9f0579ce37d0704e9
#
_cell.length_a   1.000
_cell.length_b   1.000
_cell.length_c   1.000
_cell.angle_alpha   90.00
_cell.angle_beta   90.00
_cell.angle_gamma   90.00
#
_symmetry.space_group_name_H-M   'P 1'
#
loop_
_entity.id
_entity.type
_entity.pdbx_description
1 polymer ?
#
loop_
_entity_poly.entity_id
_entity_poly.type
_entity_poly.pdbx_seq_one_letter_code
_entity_poly.pdbx_strand_id
1 'polypeptide(L)'
;MSSSAQAYIAGFWRRFFAFFIDSILVGIFCWVIASVSGDLLFKFPIVSIFVGYLIVILYFGLLNSHLHQGQTFAKQLLKIQVTQINGEYLAVLPSLLRAAILFAPTCLMSISNYMPATLAWGCTSLLAILQCLIVYFYLFNRHNRRSVHDFIAQSVVINTSPQPNQTVAKMWNKHLYFAGAFVLVSFTYSIWMFIEMGDFSATENPQLKSMQPEIISIKEIGDPNPEFTLRMFEIQVNDPKTLNNPFFAQQFVDNLQRLRPTAFAAKTNTMIVLISKFQFGLASKSHFNMYSVDKNEQGQNIAVEQMSSLDF
;
A
#
# COMPACT_ATOMS: atom_id res chain seq x y z
N MET A 1 -24.22 28.15 16.60
CA MET A 1 -22.94 28.31 15.91
C MET A 1 -23.22 29.03 14.60
N SER A 2 -22.59 30.18 14.37
CA SER A 2 -22.91 31.04 13.22
C SER A 2 -22.50 30.36 11.91
N SER A 3 -23.36 30.43 10.91
CA SER A 3 -23.14 29.91 9.55
C SER A 3 -21.87 30.47 8.87
N SER A 4 -21.34 31.58 9.34
CA SER A 4 -20.15 32.26 8.83
C SER A 4 -18.84 31.51 9.10
N ALA A 5 -18.71 30.82 10.24
CA ALA A 5 -17.49 30.05 10.55
C ALA A 5 -17.34 28.78 9.67
N GLN A 6 -18.45 28.21 9.20
CA GLN A 6 -18.44 27.07 8.29
C GLN A 6 -18.10 27.44 6.84
N ALA A 7 -18.40 28.67 6.41
CA ALA A 7 -18.12 29.13 5.05
C ALA A 7 -16.62 29.29 4.75
N TYR A 8 -15.79 29.50 5.78
CA TYR A 8 -14.35 29.68 5.64
C TYR A 8 -13.61 28.35 5.37
N ILE A 9 -14.03 27.25 6.01
CA ILE A 9 -13.37 25.95 5.86
C ILE A 9 -13.80 25.33 4.52
N ALA A 10 -12.82 24.85 3.76
CA ALA A 10 -13.06 24.23 2.47
C ALA A 10 -14.01 23.03 2.59
N GLY A 11 -15.01 22.99 1.70
CA GLY A 11 -15.99 21.90 1.64
C GLY A 11 -15.33 20.55 1.33
N PHE A 12 -16.01 19.45 1.72
CA PHE A 12 -15.56 18.08 1.47
C PHE A 12 -15.24 17.84 -0.01
N TRP A 13 -16.17 18.16 -0.91
CA TRP A 13 -16.02 17.90 -2.35
C TRP A 13 -14.85 18.65 -2.99
N ARG A 14 -14.62 19.91 -2.60
CA ARG A 14 -13.48 20.68 -3.11
C ARG A 14 -12.15 20.06 -2.69
N ARG A 15 -12.04 19.62 -1.45
CA ARG A 15 -10.84 18.95 -0.93
C ARG A 15 -10.63 17.59 -1.59
N PHE A 16 -11.73 16.83 -1.80
CA PHE A 16 -11.70 15.53 -2.45
C PHE A 16 -11.24 15.66 -3.91
N PHE A 17 -11.87 16.54 -4.68
CA PHE A 17 -11.49 16.73 -6.08
C PHE A 17 -10.08 17.33 -6.22
N ALA A 18 -9.66 18.22 -5.32
CA ALA A 18 -8.28 18.70 -5.31
C ALA A 18 -7.29 17.56 -5.13
N PHE A 19 -7.52 16.71 -4.12
CA PHE A 19 -6.67 15.54 -3.87
C PHE A 19 -6.69 14.56 -5.04
N PHE A 20 -7.85 14.27 -5.60
CA PHE A 20 -8.02 13.35 -6.72
C PHE A 20 -7.28 13.84 -7.99
N ILE A 21 -7.45 15.10 -8.37
CA ILE A 21 -6.76 15.70 -9.53
C ILE A 21 -5.24 15.70 -9.32
N ASP A 22 -4.77 16.14 -8.14
CA ASP A 22 -3.34 16.12 -7.79
C ASP A 22 -2.79 14.69 -7.83
N SER A 23 -3.55 13.70 -7.36
CA SER A 23 -3.13 12.29 -7.38
C SER A 23 -3.00 11.76 -8.82
N ILE A 24 -3.89 12.17 -9.72
CA ILE A 24 -3.77 11.83 -11.15
C ILE A 24 -2.52 12.48 -11.74
N LEU A 25 -2.27 13.76 -11.50
CA LEU A 25 -1.10 14.47 -12.02
C LEU A 25 0.21 13.81 -11.56
N VAL A 26 0.33 13.55 -10.25
CA VAL A 26 1.50 12.87 -9.68
C VAL A 26 1.59 11.42 -10.17
N GLY A 27 0.46 10.74 -10.31
CA GLY A 27 0.39 9.37 -10.84
C GLY A 27 0.90 9.28 -12.27
N ILE A 28 0.48 10.21 -13.15
CA ILE A 28 0.97 10.30 -14.53
C ILE A 28 2.48 10.58 -14.53
N PHE A 29 2.95 11.52 -13.71
CA PHE A 29 4.37 11.83 -13.59
C PHE A 29 5.19 10.61 -13.16
N CYS A 30 4.75 9.90 -12.11
CA CYS A 30 5.37 8.66 -11.67
C CYS A 30 5.32 7.58 -12.75
N TRP A 31 4.22 7.47 -13.51
CA TRP A 31 4.07 6.50 -14.58
C TRP A 31 5.04 6.77 -15.75
N VAL A 32 5.23 8.03 -16.13
CA VAL A 32 6.20 8.41 -17.16
C VAL A 32 7.61 8.00 -16.74
N ILE A 33 8.03 8.32 -15.52
CA ILE A 33 9.35 7.90 -15.00
C ILE A 33 9.44 6.37 -15.00
N ALA A 34 8.42 5.69 -14.50
CA ALA A 34 8.39 4.23 -14.43
C ALA A 34 8.44 3.58 -15.81
N SER A 35 7.88 4.20 -16.85
CA SER A 35 7.91 3.68 -18.21
C SER A 35 9.31 3.72 -18.82
N VAL A 36 10.12 4.72 -18.46
CA VAL A 36 11.50 4.87 -18.92
C VAL A 36 12.47 4.00 -18.11
N SER A 37 12.21 3.85 -16.80
CA SER A 37 13.13 3.21 -15.85
C SER A 37 12.68 1.79 -15.45
N GLY A 38 11.74 1.18 -16.17
CA GLY A 38 11.04 -0.05 -15.76
C GLY A 38 11.96 -1.19 -15.34
N ASP A 39 12.97 -1.50 -16.12
CA ASP A 39 13.91 -2.60 -15.83
C ASP A 39 14.65 -2.39 -14.51
N LEU A 40 15.04 -1.14 -14.21
CA LEU A 40 15.69 -0.79 -12.95
C LEU A 40 14.72 -0.91 -11.77
N LEU A 41 13.47 -0.49 -11.96
CA LEU A 41 12.46 -0.53 -10.92
C LEU A 41 12.06 -1.97 -10.54
N PHE A 42 12.00 -2.88 -11.51
CA PHE A 42 11.79 -4.30 -11.26
C PHE A 42 12.95 -4.92 -10.47
N LYS A 43 14.19 -4.52 -10.80
CA LYS A 43 15.40 -5.03 -10.13
C LYS A 43 15.49 -4.58 -8.66
N PHE A 44 15.02 -3.37 -8.34
CA PHE A 44 15.11 -2.78 -7.00
C PHE A 44 13.73 -2.31 -6.49
N PRO A 45 12.75 -3.22 -6.30
CA PRO A 45 11.37 -2.84 -6.02
C PRO A 45 11.19 -2.10 -4.70
N ILE A 46 11.95 -2.42 -3.65
CA ILE A 46 11.91 -1.71 -2.35
C ILE A 46 12.40 -0.27 -2.52
N VAL A 47 13.53 -0.07 -3.20
CA VAL A 47 14.08 1.28 -3.47
C VAL A 47 13.09 2.08 -4.32
N SER A 48 12.43 1.44 -5.29
CA SER A 48 11.42 2.06 -6.13
C SER A 48 10.25 2.61 -5.33
N ILE A 49 9.79 1.86 -4.31
CA ILE A 49 8.75 2.31 -3.39
C ILE A 49 9.19 3.58 -2.67
N PHE A 50 10.36 3.57 -2.03
CA PHE A 50 10.86 4.72 -1.27
C PHE A 50 11.05 5.96 -2.15
N VAL A 51 11.72 5.82 -3.29
CA VAL A 51 11.97 6.95 -4.22
C VAL A 51 10.65 7.49 -4.77
N GLY A 52 9.74 6.62 -5.18
CA GLY A 52 8.45 7.04 -5.69
C GLY A 52 7.60 7.79 -4.66
N TYR A 53 7.54 7.28 -3.42
CA TYR A 53 6.81 8.00 -2.35
C TYR A 53 7.52 9.27 -1.89
N LEU A 54 8.84 9.34 -1.96
CA LEU A 54 9.57 10.59 -1.72
C LEU A 54 9.12 11.68 -2.70
N ILE A 55 8.96 11.36 -3.99
CA ILE A 55 8.43 12.29 -4.99
C ILE A 55 7.03 12.75 -4.61
N VAL A 56 6.14 11.83 -4.22
CA VAL A 56 4.77 12.16 -3.79
C VAL A 56 4.79 13.09 -2.57
N ILE A 57 5.59 12.76 -1.55
CA ILE A 57 5.71 13.55 -0.32
C ILE A 57 6.27 14.94 -0.61
N LEU A 58 7.28 15.05 -1.47
CA LEU A 58 7.85 16.32 -1.89
C LEU A 58 6.84 17.18 -2.65
N TYR A 59 6.10 16.61 -3.60
CA TYR A 59 5.05 17.33 -4.31
C TYR A 59 4.01 17.91 -3.35
N PHE A 60 3.38 17.07 -2.54
CA PHE A 60 2.34 17.53 -1.62
C PHE A 60 2.91 18.39 -0.48
N GLY A 61 4.10 18.07 0.02
CA GLY A 61 4.72 18.78 1.12
C GLY A 61 5.20 20.17 0.72
N LEU A 62 5.93 20.31 -0.38
CA LEU A 62 6.45 21.60 -0.82
C LEU A 62 5.34 22.54 -1.29
N LEU A 63 4.41 22.02 -2.10
CA LEU A 63 3.32 22.86 -2.63
C LEU A 63 2.29 23.25 -1.57
N ASN A 64 2.07 22.48 -0.52
CA ASN A 64 1.20 22.86 0.60
C ASN A 64 1.91 23.71 1.66
N SER A 65 3.18 24.09 1.46
CA SER A 65 3.93 24.97 2.36
C SER A 65 3.85 26.45 1.95
N HIS A 66 4.51 27.29 2.72
CA HIS A 66 4.64 28.72 2.41
C HIS A 66 5.34 28.97 1.05
N LEU A 67 6.13 28.03 0.53
CA LEU A 67 6.82 28.16 -0.76
C LEU A 67 5.84 28.34 -1.93
N HIS A 68 4.65 27.75 -1.83
CA HIS A 68 3.62 27.84 -2.87
C HIS A 68 2.26 28.27 -2.30
N GLN A 69 2.30 29.13 -1.27
CA GLN A 69 1.10 29.70 -0.64
C GLN A 69 0.08 28.64 -0.16
N GLY A 70 0.57 27.47 0.26
CA GLY A 70 -0.27 26.37 0.74
C GLY A 70 -1.15 25.70 -0.32
N GLN A 71 -0.79 25.80 -1.60
CA GLN A 71 -1.64 25.35 -2.70
C GLN A 71 -0.90 24.41 -3.65
N THR A 72 -1.42 23.21 -3.87
CA THR A 72 -1.09 22.38 -5.02
C THR A 72 -1.81 22.89 -6.27
N PHE A 73 -1.46 22.38 -7.45
CA PHE A 73 -2.09 22.83 -8.70
C PHE A 73 -3.61 22.68 -8.70
N ALA A 74 -4.13 21.54 -8.24
CA ALA A 74 -5.57 21.34 -8.15
C ALA A 74 -6.22 22.21 -7.07
N LYS A 75 -5.52 22.53 -5.98
CA LYS A 75 -6.01 23.44 -4.94
C LYS A 75 -6.11 24.88 -5.45
N GLN A 76 -5.18 25.31 -6.28
CA GLN A 76 -5.28 26.62 -6.96
C GLN A 76 -6.53 26.66 -7.85
N LEU A 77 -6.75 25.63 -8.67
CA LEU A 77 -7.92 25.52 -9.54
C LEU A 77 -9.24 25.58 -8.75
N LEU A 78 -9.29 24.91 -7.59
CA LEU A 78 -10.48 24.82 -6.75
C LEU A 78 -10.56 25.93 -5.69
N LYS A 79 -9.64 26.91 -5.72
CA LYS A 79 -9.59 28.09 -4.83
C LYS A 79 -9.62 27.70 -3.35
N ILE A 80 -8.79 26.74 -2.96
CA ILE A 80 -8.57 26.31 -1.58
C ILE A 80 -7.08 26.31 -1.26
N GLN A 81 -6.73 26.43 0.00
CA GLN A 81 -5.33 26.45 0.48
C GLN A 81 -5.19 25.81 1.85
N VAL A 82 -3.99 25.33 2.15
CA VAL A 82 -3.61 24.82 3.46
C VAL A 82 -2.95 25.93 4.26
N THR A 83 -3.44 26.15 5.48
CA THR A 83 -2.88 27.11 6.42
C THR A 83 -2.71 26.47 7.79
N GLN A 84 -1.98 27.10 8.68
CA GLN A 84 -2.02 26.84 10.10
C GLN A 84 -3.36 27.31 10.69
N ILE A 85 -3.65 26.89 11.92
CA ILE A 85 -4.88 27.31 12.63
C ILE A 85 -4.92 28.81 12.86
N ASN A 86 -3.76 29.46 12.99
CA ASN A 86 -3.62 30.92 13.15
C ASN A 86 -3.76 31.71 11.83
N GLY A 87 -3.95 31.01 10.68
CA GLY A 87 -4.10 31.61 9.36
C GLY A 87 -2.81 31.80 8.57
N GLU A 88 -1.63 31.54 9.16
CA GLU A 88 -0.35 31.61 8.47
C GLU A 88 -0.13 30.40 7.56
N TYR A 89 0.75 30.53 6.58
CA TYR A 89 1.15 29.39 5.75
C TYR A 89 2.01 28.40 6.55
N LEU A 90 1.88 27.11 6.25
CA LEU A 90 2.72 26.09 6.88
C LEU A 90 4.20 26.27 6.48
N ALA A 91 5.10 26.11 7.45
CA ALA A 91 6.50 25.90 7.15
C ALA A 91 6.71 24.56 6.38
N VAL A 92 7.84 24.43 5.69
CA VAL A 92 8.14 23.24 4.85
C VAL A 92 8.07 21.94 5.64
N LEU A 93 8.73 21.89 6.83
CA LEU A 93 8.82 20.65 7.61
C LEU A 93 7.46 20.16 8.12
N PRO A 94 6.57 20.96 8.73
CA PRO A 94 5.23 20.54 9.08
C PRO A 94 4.40 20.12 7.86
N SER A 95 4.60 20.75 6.71
CA SER A 95 3.90 20.40 5.47
C SER A 95 4.37 19.06 4.90
N LEU A 96 5.68 18.77 4.93
CA LEU A 96 6.25 17.45 4.58
C LEU A 96 5.75 16.37 5.54
N LEU A 97 5.76 16.64 6.85
CA LEU A 97 5.23 15.71 7.86
C LEU A 97 3.76 15.38 7.60
N ARG A 98 2.96 16.41 7.28
CA ARG A 98 1.56 16.26 6.90
C ARG A 98 1.38 15.31 5.70
N ALA A 99 2.18 15.52 4.65
CA ALA A 99 2.17 14.67 3.46
C ALA A 99 2.65 13.25 3.78
N ALA A 100 3.72 13.10 4.56
CA ALA A 100 4.23 11.80 4.98
C ALA A 100 3.18 10.98 5.74
N ILE A 101 2.48 11.58 6.71
CA ILE A 101 1.42 10.89 7.47
C ILE A 101 0.25 10.50 6.57
N LEU A 102 -0.13 11.34 5.61
CA LEU A 102 -1.22 11.04 4.68
C LEU A 102 -0.89 9.82 3.80
N PHE A 103 0.35 9.70 3.33
CA PHE A 103 0.79 8.65 2.41
C PHE A 103 1.48 7.47 3.10
N ALA A 104 1.81 7.58 4.41
CA ALA A 104 2.45 6.50 5.15
C ALA A 104 1.72 5.16 5.07
N PRO A 105 0.37 5.08 5.22
CA PRO A 105 -0.32 3.81 5.13
C PRO A 105 -0.08 3.09 3.80
N THR A 106 -0.25 3.79 2.68
CA THR A 106 -0.06 3.19 1.35
C THR A 106 1.39 2.83 1.05
N CYS A 107 2.34 3.66 1.45
CA CYS A 107 3.77 3.39 1.31
C CYS A 107 4.19 2.13 2.10
N LEU A 108 3.86 2.09 3.38
CA LEU A 108 4.27 1.01 4.27
C LEU A 108 3.52 -0.30 3.98
N MET A 109 2.26 -0.24 3.53
CA MET A 109 1.55 -1.42 3.02
C MET A 109 2.22 -2.00 1.78
N SER A 110 2.80 -1.17 0.92
CA SER A 110 3.58 -1.66 -0.22
C SER A 110 4.87 -2.36 0.21
N ILE A 111 5.53 -1.85 1.24
CA ILE A 111 6.75 -2.45 1.80
C ILE A 111 6.45 -3.75 2.55
N SER A 112 5.29 -3.87 3.20
CA SER A 112 4.93 -5.06 3.98
C SER A 112 4.90 -6.34 3.13
N ASN A 113 4.72 -6.23 1.81
CA ASN A 113 4.83 -7.36 0.90
C ASN A 113 6.23 -8.02 0.87
N TYR A 114 7.25 -7.32 1.38
CA TYR A 114 8.64 -7.77 1.44
C TYR A 114 9.09 -8.14 2.85
N MET A 115 8.17 -8.11 3.82
CA MET A 115 8.41 -8.46 5.22
C MET A 115 8.01 -9.92 5.51
N PRO A 116 8.57 -10.55 6.55
CA PRO A 116 8.05 -11.80 7.08
C PRO A 116 6.55 -11.72 7.37
N ALA A 117 5.81 -12.80 7.14
CA ALA A 117 4.34 -12.80 7.18
C ALA A 117 3.77 -12.27 8.51
N THR A 118 4.35 -12.68 9.65
CA THR A 118 3.94 -12.23 10.98
C THR A 118 4.10 -10.72 11.15
N LEU A 119 5.24 -10.17 10.74
CA LEU A 119 5.52 -8.74 10.81
C LEU A 119 4.65 -7.97 9.80
N ALA A 120 4.51 -8.49 8.57
CA ALA A 120 3.66 -7.93 7.54
C ALA A 120 2.20 -7.82 8.00
N TRP A 121 1.66 -8.86 8.65
CA TRP A 121 0.31 -8.84 9.20
C TRP A 121 0.12 -7.75 10.24
N GLY A 122 1.01 -7.67 11.24
CA GLY A 122 0.95 -6.64 12.27
C GLY A 122 1.03 -5.23 11.68
N CYS A 123 1.98 -5.00 10.78
CA CYS A 123 2.15 -3.71 10.10
C CYS A 123 0.91 -3.35 9.27
N THR A 124 0.42 -4.25 8.42
CA THR A 124 -0.74 -3.97 7.55
C THR A 124 -2.01 -3.69 8.36
N SER A 125 -2.22 -4.41 9.46
CA SER A 125 -3.36 -4.17 10.35
C SER A 125 -3.31 -2.76 10.96
N LEU A 126 -2.17 -2.35 11.51
CA LEU A 126 -2.00 -1.01 12.08
C LEU A 126 -2.17 0.09 11.03
N LEU A 127 -1.63 -0.13 9.84
CA LEU A 127 -1.72 0.83 8.73
C LEU A 127 -3.15 0.93 8.18
N ALA A 128 -3.88 -0.18 8.12
CA ALA A 128 -5.29 -0.17 7.75
C ALA A 128 -6.13 0.61 8.77
N ILE A 129 -5.87 0.43 10.07
CA ILE A 129 -6.52 1.22 11.13
C ILE A 129 -6.22 2.72 10.94
N LEU A 130 -4.96 3.09 10.71
CA LEU A 130 -4.59 4.49 10.46
C LEU A 130 -5.28 5.05 9.21
N GLN A 131 -5.34 4.29 8.13
CA GLN A 131 -6.04 4.68 6.91
C GLN A 131 -7.53 4.91 7.16
N CYS A 132 -8.17 4.00 7.89
CA CYS A 132 -9.59 4.15 8.27
C CYS A 132 -9.82 5.39 9.14
N LEU A 133 -8.93 5.69 10.08
CA LEU A 133 -9.01 6.90 10.90
C LEU A 133 -8.85 8.17 10.07
N ILE A 134 -7.92 8.20 9.10
CA ILE A 134 -7.75 9.33 8.18
C ILE A 134 -9.07 9.57 7.44
N VAL A 135 -9.67 8.51 6.89
CA VAL A 135 -10.95 8.59 6.16
C VAL A 135 -12.10 8.98 7.09
N TYR A 136 -12.17 8.37 8.28
CA TYR A 136 -13.21 8.69 9.26
C TYR A 136 -13.24 10.17 9.62
N PHE A 137 -12.11 10.74 10.03
CA PHE A 137 -12.06 12.16 10.38
C PHE A 137 -12.31 13.06 9.17
N TYR A 138 -11.87 12.65 7.99
CA TYR A 138 -12.13 13.38 6.76
C TYR A 138 -13.62 13.48 6.42
N LEU A 139 -14.38 12.40 6.65
CA LEU A 139 -15.81 12.32 6.34
C LEU A 139 -16.69 12.94 7.46
N PHE A 140 -16.41 12.56 8.70
CA PHE A 140 -17.34 12.79 9.82
C PHE A 140 -17.01 14.02 10.67
N ASN A 141 -15.77 14.48 10.69
CA ASN A 141 -15.40 15.69 11.43
C ASN A 141 -15.86 16.95 10.71
N ARG A 142 -17.17 17.19 10.70
CA ARG A 142 -17.79 18.31 9.95
C ARG A 142 -17.52 19.68 10.56
N HIS A 143 -17.13 19.77 11.84
CA HIS A 143 -16.94 21.04 12.55
C HIS A 143 -15.72 21.82 12.05
N ASN A 144 -14.59 21.16 11.91
CA ASN A 144 -13.36 21.79 11.43
C ASN A 144 -12.74 21.06 10.23
N ARG A 145 -13.32 19.91 9.83
CA ARG A 145 -12.92 19.10 8.66
C ARG A 145 -11.43 18.73 8.64
N ARG A 146 -10.83 18.64 9.84
CA ARG A 146 -9.43 18.21 9.99
C ARG A 146 -9.38 16.70 10.11
N SER A 147 -8.44 16.09 9.40
CA SER A 147 -8.12 14.67 9.51
C SER A 147 -6.84 14.46 10.34
N VAL A 148 -6.42 13.24 10.57
CA VAL A 148 -5.27 12.88 11.41
C VAL A 148 -4.02 13.68 11.05
N HIS A 149 -3.66 13.71 9.77
CA HIS A 149 -2.51 14.47 9.27
C HIS A 149 -2.64 16.00 9.49
N ASP A 150 -3.87 16.54 9.42
CA ASP A 150 -4.13 17.96 9.72
C ASP A 150 -3.99 18.27 11.21
N PHE A 151 -4.36 17.34 12.10
CA PHE A 151 -4.19 17.52 13.54
C PHE A 151 -2.72 17.56 13.93
N ILE A 152 -1.92 16.62 13.41
CA ILE A 152 -0.49 16.53 13.73
C ILE A 152 0.27 17.75 13.19
N ALA A 153 -0.03 18.18 11.96
CA ALA A 153 0.59 19.36 11.34
C ALA A 153 -0.02 20.69 11.80
N GLN A 154 -1.01 20.67 12.72
CA GLN A 154 -1.76 21.85 13.18
C GLN A 154 -2.31 22.69 12.02
N SER A 155 -2.75 22.04 10.96
CA SER A 155 -3.21 22.67 9.73
C SER A 155 -4.72 22.60 9.55
N VAL A 156 -5.22 23.42 8.64
CA VAL A 156 -6.61 23.42 8.17
C VAL A 156 -6.63 23.76 6.69
N VAL A 157 -7.62 23.24 5.96
CA VAL A 157 -7.84 23.62 4.55
C VAL A 157 -8.99 24.60 4.47
N ILE A 158 -8.70 25.77 3.91
CA ILE A 158 -9.62 26.91 3.85
C ILE A 158 -9.88 27.32 2.40
N ASN A 159 -10.93 28.10 2.18
CA ASN A 159 -11.17 28.79 0.92
C ASN A 159 -10.22 29.98 0.80
N THR A 160 -9.73 30.29 -0.40
CA THR A 160 -8.78 31.41 -0.64
C THR A 160 -9.40 32.79 -0.51
N SER A 161 -10.75 32.90 -0.44
CA SER A 161 -11.41 34.18 -0.22
C SER A 161 -11.21 34.61 1.24
N PRO A 162 -10.48 35.71 1.51
CA PRO A 162 -10.19 36.12 2.86
C PRO A 162 -11.47 36.57 3.56
N GLN A 163 -11.73 36.03 4.74
CA GLN A 163 -12.73 36.54 5.66
C GLN A 163 -12.03 36.93 6.96
N PRO A 164 -12.16 38.15 7.42
CA PRO A 164 -11.49 38.64 8.61
C PRO A 164 -12.02 37.93 9.87
N ASN A 165 -11.12 37.60 10.80
CA ASN A 165 -11.39 37.15 12.18
C ASN A 165 -12.12 35.82 12.35
N GLN A 166 -11.76 34.78 11.60
CA GLN A 166 -12.38 33.47 11.78
C GLN A 166 -11.52 32.51 12.59
N THR A 167 -12.07 32.01 13.67
CA THR A 167 -11.47 30.96 14.50
C THR A 167 -11.91 29.57 14.01
N VAL A 168 -10.96 28.65 13.95
CA VAL A 168 -11.26 27.24 13.63
C VAL A 168 -12.05 26.61 14.77
N ALA A 169 -13.24 26.10 14.48
CA ALA A 169 -14.09 25.46 15.47
C ALA A 169 -13.41 24.27 16.13
N LYS A 170 -13.63 24.10 17.44
CA LYS A 170 -13.10 22.94 18.18
C LYS A 170 -13.79 21.66 17.70
N MET A 171 -13.03 20.59 17.59
CA MET A 171 -13.55 19.26 17.24
C MET A 171 -14.51 18.77 18.34
N TRP A 172 -15.54 18.04 17.92
CA TRP A 172 -16.44 17.38 18.84
C TRP A 172 -15.75 16.22 19.58
N ASN A 173 -15.68 16.28 20.89
CA ASN A 173 -14.91 15.32 21.68
C ASN A 173 -15.38 13.86 21.49
N LYS A 174 -16.66 13.62 21.15
CA LYS A 174 -17.17 12.27 20.89
C LYS A 174 -16.46 11.55 19.72
N HIS A 175 -15.88 12.30 18.77
CA HIS A 175 -15.07 11.70 17.73
C HIS A 175 -13.85 10.95 18.27
N LEU A 176 -13.26 11.40 19.38
CA LEU A 176 -12.15 10.70 20.03
C LEU A 176 -12.59 9.36 20.65
N TYR A 177 -13.78 9.33 21.27
CA TYR A 177 -14.33 8.09 21.81
C TYR A 177 -14.64 7.08 20.71
N PHE A 178 -15.27 7.52 19.60
CA PHE A 178 -15.51 6.65 18.45
C PHE A 178 -14.21 6.15 17.80
N ALA A 179 -13.22 7.02 17.62
CA ALA A 179 -11.93 6.63 17.10
C ALA A 179 -11.21 5.64 18.02
N GLY A 180 -11.24 5.88 19.35
CA GLY A 180 -10.66 4.98 20.34
C GLY A 180 -11.35 3.61 20.37
N ALA A 181 -12.68 3.57 20.34
CA ALA A 181 -13.44 2.34 20.25
C ALA A 181 -13.16 1.58 18.95
N PHE A 182 -13.11 2.29 17.82
CA PHE A 182 -12.76 1.68 16.54
C PHE A 182 -11.35 1.07 16.54
N VAL A 183 -10.35 1.78 17.07
CA VAL A 183 -8.98 1.26 17.21
C VAL A 183 -8.98 0.00 18.06
N LEU A 184 -9.64 0.03 19.23
CA LEU A 184 -9.68 -1.11 20.13
C LEU A 184 -10.31 -2.33 19.46
N VAL A 185 -11.49 -2.18 18.85
CA VAL A 185 -12.20 -3.29 18.17
C VAL A 185 -11.38 -3.82 17.00
N SER A 186 -10.82 -2.94 16.16
CA SER A 186 -10.03 -3.36 15.00
C SER A 186 -8.73 -4.06 15.41
N PHE A 187 -8.09 -3.59 16.48
CA PHE A 187 -6.87 -4.22 17.01
C PHE A 187 -7.15 -5.58 17.62
N THR A 188 -8.22 -5.70 18.42
CA THR A 188 -8.66 -6.99 18.99
C THR A 188 -9.02 -7.99 17.89
N TYR A 189 -9.76 -7.54 16.86
CA TYR A 189 -10.08 -8.37 15.71
C TYR A 189 -8.83 -8.82 14.96
N SER A 190 -7.85 -7.92 14.75
CA SER A 190 -6.60 -8.27 14.10
C SER A 190 -5.79 -9.31 14.87
N ILE A 191 -5.76 -9.21 16.21
CA ILE A 191 -5.11 -10.22 17.07
C ILE A 191 -5.87 -11.56 16.97
N TRP A 192 -7.20 -11.53 17.07
CA TRP A 192 -8.01 -12.74 16.97
C TRP A 192 -7.78 -13.44 15.61
N MET A 193 -7.86 -12.70 14.51
CA MET A 193 -7.57 -13.23 13.16
C MET A 193 -6.16 -13.80 13.06
N PHE A 194 -5.16 -13.14 13.66
CA PHE A 194 -3.78 -13.64 13.67
C PHE A 194 -3.65 -14.99 14.37
N ILE A 195 -4.36 -15.17 15.50
CA ILE A 195 -4.37 -16.43 16.24
C ILE A 195 -5.12 -17.53 15.47
N GLU A 196 -6.28 -17.20 14.88
CA GLU A 196 -7.14 -18.15 14.17
C GLU A 196 -6.52 -18.63 12.85
N MET A 197 -5.83 -17.74 12.13
CA MET A 197 -5.20 -18.08 10.84
C MET A 197 -3.98 -19.02 10.99
N GLY A 198 -3.51 -19.29 12.22
CA GLY A 198 -2.41 -20.19 12.47
C GLY A 198 -1.10 -19.75 11.81
N ASP A 199 -0.15 -20.66 11.69
CA ASP A 199 1.14 -20.43 11.03
C ASP A 199 0.96 -20.15 9.52
N PHE A 200 0.59 -18.91 9.19
CA PHE A 200 0.94 -18.32 7.89
C PHE A 200 2.46 -18.15 7.87
N SER A 201 3.15 -19.26 7.97
CA SER A 201 4.58 -19.28 7.68
C SER A 201 4.71 -19.04 6.18
N ALA A 202 4.79 -17.76 5.81
CA ALA A 202 5.43 -17.43 4.55
C ALA A 202 6.70 -18.27 4.53
N THR A 203 6.79 -19.15 3.57
CA THR A 203 7.92 -20.07 3.44
C THR A 203 9.12 -19.27 2.98
N GLU A 204 9.55 -18.30 3.81
CA GLU A 204 10.84 -17.63 3.66
C GLU A 204 11.91 -18.66 4.02
N ASN A 205 12.18 -19.55 3.07
CA ASN A 205 13.31 -20.42 3.20
C ASN A 205 14.54 -19.68 2.65
N PRO A 206 15.45 -19.21 3.53
CA PRO A 206 16.67 -18.51 3.10
C PRO A 206 17.52 -19.35 2.15
N GLN A 207 17.43 -20.71 2.25
CA GLN A 207 18.14 -21.63 1.38
C GLN A 207 17.60 -21.60 -0.05
N LEU A 208 16.27 -21.48 -0.24
CA LEU A 208 15.70 -21.31 -1.59
C LEU A 208 16.16 -20.01 -2.25
N LYS A 209 16.19 -18.90 -1.49
CA LYS A 209 16.73 -17.63 -2.00
C LYS A 209 18.22 -17.69 -2.34
N SER A 210 19.01 -18.49 -1.63
CA SER A 210 20.43 -18.67 -1.96
C SER A 210 20.65 -19.53 -3.20
N MET A 211 19.73 -20.46 -3.50
CA MET A 211 19.78 -21.30 -4.70
C MET A 211 19.27 -20.58 -5.95
N GLN A 212 18.36 -19.65 -5.79
CA GLN A 212 17.76 -18.84 -6.86
C GLN A 212 17.73 -17.36 -6.44
N PRO A 213 18.81 -16.59 -6.67
CA PRO A 213 18.96 -15.20 -6.21
C PRO A 213 17.99 -14.23 -6.90
N GLU A 214 17.34 -14.63 -7.98
CA GLU A 214 16.30 -13.87 -8.65
C GLU A 214 15.01 -13.78 -7.82
N ILE A 215 14.82 -14.67 -6.84
CA ILE A 215 13.64 -14.70 -5.98
C ILE A 215 13.74 -13.61 -4.92
N ILE A 216 12.78 -12.71 -4.93
CA ILE A 216 12.62 -11.65 -3.92
C ILE A 216 11.84 -12.17 -2.71
N SER A 217 10.66 -12.76 -2.96
CA SER A 217 9.78 -13.30 -1.93
C SER A 217 9.03 -14.54 -2.41
N ILE A 218 8.66 -15.40 -1.46
CA ILE A 218 7.87 -16.60 -1.70
C ILE A 218 6.70 -16.54 -0.71
N LYS A 219 5.49 -16.70 -1.20
CA LYS A 219 4.28 -16.83 -0.38
C LYS A 219 3.61 -18.14 -0.73
N GLU A 220 3.34 -18.95 0.27
CA GLU A 220 2.52 -20.16 0.13
C GLU A 220 1.07 -19.77 0.45
N ILE A 221 0.16 -20.03 -0.48
CA ILE A 221 -1.27 -19.76 -0.34
C ILE A 221 -1.97 -21.12 -0.47
N GLY A 222 -2.66 -21.54 0.57
CA GLY A 222 -3.40 -22.79 0.59
C GLY A 222 -4.00 -23.03 1.94
N ASP A 223 -5.02 -23.88 2.00
CA ASP A 223 -5.59 -24.30 3.27
C ASP A 223 -4.61 -25.28 3.94
N PRO A 224 -4.27 -25.10 5.21
CA PRO A 224 -3.48 -26.07 5.97
C PRO A 224 -4.20 -27.41 6.14
N ASN A 225 -5.51 -27.49 5.81
CA ASN A 225 -6.27 -28.72 5.89
C ASN A 225 -5.77 -29.72 4.80
N PRO A 226 -5.32 -30.94 5.18
CA PRO A 226 -4.81 -31.94 4.23
C PRO A 226 -5.88 -32.47 3.24
N GLU A 227 -7.15 -32.16 3.45
CA GLU A 227 -8.24 -32.51 2.53
C GLU A 227 -8.37 -31.54 1.34
N PHE A 228 -7.74 -30.36 1.42
CA PHE A 228 -7.78 -29.38 0.33
C PHE A 228 -6.81 -29.74 -0.79
N THR A 229 -7.31 -29.70 -1.99
CA THR A 229 -6.62 -30.22 -3.18
C THR A 229 -5.79 -29.18 -3.92
N LEU A 230 -5.78 -27.91 -3.51
CA LEU A 230 -5.06 -26.84 -4.20
C LEU A 230 -4.04 -26.17 -3.28
N ARG A 231 -2.78 -26.12 -3.72
CA ARG A 231 -1.71 -25.34 -3.09
C ARG A 231 -1.09 -24.41 -4.12
N MET A 232 -0.92 -23.15 -3.77
CA MET A 232 -0.36 -22.14 -4.66
C MET A 232 0.91 -21.53 -4.04
N PHE A 233 1.96 -21.40 -4.84
CA PHE A 233 3.17 -20.66 -4.49
C PHE A 233 3.23 -19.39 -5.32
N GLU A 234 3.09 -18.24 -4.68
CA GLU A 234 3.35 -16.93 -5.29
C GLU A 234 4.83 -16.61 -5.11
N ILE A 235 5.56 -16.52 -6.20
CA ILE A 235 7.01 -16.27 -6.21
C ILE A 235 7.25 -14.93 -6.90
N GLN A 236 7.74 -13.95 -6.15
CA GLN A 236 8.11 -12.68 -6.72
C GLN A 236 9.57 -12.73 -7.20
N VAL A 237 9.77 -12.39 -8.47
CA VAL A 237 11.09 -12.32 -9.12
C VAL A 237 11.47 -10.90 -9.50
N ASN A 238 12.77 -10.62 -9.56
CA ASN A 238 13.34 -9.30 -9.87
C ASN A 238 13.46 -9.01 -11.37
N ASP A 239 13.33 -10.01 -12.24
CA ASP A 239 13.40 -9.85 -13.70
C ASP A 239 12.11 -10.38 -14.36
N PRO A 240 11.36 -9.52 -15.09
CA PRO A 240 10.18 -9.96 -15.84
C PRO A 240 10.47 -11.06 -16.88
N LYS A 241 11.70 -11.16 -17.41
CA LYS A 241 12.08 -12.20 -18.38
C LYS A 241 12.00 -13.60 -17.78
N THR A 242 12.20 -13.72 -16.48
CA THR A 242 12.11 -15.01 -15.75
C THR A 242 10.69 -15.58 -15.77
N LEU A 243 9.66 -14.73 -15.94
CA LEU A 243 8.26 -15.17 -15.93
C LEU A 243 7.93 -16.18 -17.03
N ASN A 244 8.56 -16.08 -18.19
CA ASN A 244 8.31 -16.96 -19.34
C ASN A 244 9.33 -18.12 -19.42
N ASN A 245 10.03 -18.40 -18.33
CA ASN A 245 11.03 -19.45 -18.29
C ASN A 245 10.52 -20.66 -17.49
N PRO A 246 9.96 -21.70 -18.13
CA PRO A 246 9.48 -22.89 -17.43
C PRO A 246 10.60 -23.64 -16.69
N PHE A 247 11.84 -23.53 -17.18
CA PHE A 247 12.99 -24.11 -16.50
C PHE A 247 13.24 -23.48 -15.12
N PHE A 248 13.01 -22.19 -14.97
CA PHE A 248 13.10 -21.52 -13.67
C PHE A 248 12.04 -22.04 -12.69
N ALA A 249 10.79 -22.21 -13.16
CA ALA A 249 9.71 -22.76 -12.33
C ALA A 249 9.99 -24.23 -11.97
N GLN A 250 10.51 -25.04 -12.89
CA GLN A 250 10.92 -26.43 -12.63
C GLN A 250 12.04 -26.47 -11.56
N GLN A 251 13.07 -25.67 -11.72
CA GLN A 251 14.17 -25.58 -10.75
C GLN A 251 13.68 -25.19 -9.35
N PHE A 252 12.68 -24.31 -9.26
CA PHE A 252 12.05 -23.95 -7.98
C PHE A 252 11.38 -25.18 -7.34
N VAL A 253 10.61 -25.95 -8.11
CA VAL A 253 9.95 -27.18 -7.64
C VAL A 253 10.98 -28.15 -7.12
N ASP A 254 12.03 -28.41 -7.89
CA ASP A 254 13.09 -29.35 -7.55
C ASP A 254 13.82 -28.96 -6.26
N ASN A 255 14.13 -27.65 -6.12
CA ASN A 255 14.78 -27.11 -4.93
C ASN A 255 13.87 -27.20 -3.72
N LEU A 256 12.58 -26.80 -3.86
CA LEU A 256 11.60 -26.88 -2.78
C LEU A 256 11.37 -28.34 -2.34
N GLN A 257 11.28 -29.26 -3.28
CA GLN A 257 11.10 -30.69 -2.98
C GLN A 257 12.29 -31.29 -2.22
N ARG A 258 13.52 -30.87 -2.54
CA ARG A 258 14.72 -31.26 -1.78
C ARG A 258 14.72 -30.74 -0.35
N LEU A 259 14.26 -29.51 -0.14
CA LEU A 259 14.25 -28.86 1.19
C LEU A 259 13.02 -29.24 2.03
N ARG A 260 11.89 -29.51 1.37
CA ARG A 260 10.62 -29.87 2.00
C ARG A 260 9.92 -30.95 1.18
N PRO A 261 10.28 -32.25 1.36
CA PRO A 261 9.69 -33.36 0.59
C PRO A 261 8.16 -33.43 0.68
N THR A 262 7.58 -32.95 1.79
CA THR A 262 6.12 -32.93 2.02
C THR A 262 5.39 -31.75 1.36
N ALA A 263 6.13 -30.82 0.77
CA ALA A 263 5.52 -29.63 0.13
C ALA A 263 4.61 -30.02 -1.05
N PHE A 264 4.87 -31.16 -1.69
CA PHE A 264 4.16 -31.66 -2.85
C PHE A 264 3.53 -33.05 -2.55
N ALA A 265 2.63 -33.09 -1.55
CA ALA A 265 1.93 -34.33 -1.23
C ALA A 265 1.09 -34.86 -2.43
N ALA A 266 0.96 -36.18 -2.55
CA ALA A 266 0.42 -36.84 -3.74
C ALA A 266 -0.99 -36.43 -4.18
N LYS A 267 -1.82 -35.91 -3.25
CA LYS A 267 -3.23 -35.54 -3.51
C LYS A 267 -3.48 -34.04 -3.76
N THR A 268 -2.44 -33.19 -3.71
CA THR A 268 -2.60 -31.75 -3.87
C THR A 268 -2.20 -31.29 -5.27
N ASN A 269 -3.12 -30.61 -5.97
CA ASN A 269 -2.77 -29.85 -7.17
C ASN A 269 -1.91 -28.66 -6.76
N THR A 270 -0.76 -28.51 -7.38
CA THR A 270 0.15 -27.42 -7.04
C THR A 270 0.26 -26.45 -8.20
N MET A 271 0.07 -25.18 -7.90
CA MET A 271 0.25 -24.09 -8.87
C MET A 271 1.40 -23.20 -8.43
N ILE A 272 2.18 -22.74 -9.40
CA ILE A 272 3.22 -21.74 -9.20
C ILE A 272 2.83 -20.50 -9.95
N VAL A 273 2.76 -19.38 -9.26
CA VAL A 273 2.51 -18.06 -9.83
C VAL A 273 3.78 -17.26 -9.73
N LEU A 274 4.46 -17.07 -10.86
CA LEU A 274 5.61 -16.18 -10.94
C LEU A 274 5.10 -14.76 -11.15
N ILE A 275 5.53 -13.84 -10.30
CA ILE A 275 5.14 -12.42 -10.35
C ILE A 275 6.38 -11.55 -10.38
N SER A 276 6.41 -10.61 -11.31
CA SER A 276 7.36 -9.50 -11.29
C SER A 276 6.59 -8.21 -11.18
N LYS A 277 6.80 -7.46 -10.09
CA LYS A 277 6.05 -6.24 -9.81
C LYS A 277 6.94 -5.18 -9.17
N PHE A 278 6.64 -3.92 -9.49
CA PHE A 278 7.16 -2.78 -8.76
C PHE A 278 6.06 -1.76 -8.47
N GLN A 279 6.32 -0.92 -7.49
CA GLN A 279 5.53 0.28 -7.22
C GLN A 279 6.47 1.49 -7.15
N PHE A 280 6.07 2.58 -7.81
CA PHE A 280 6.82 3.83 -7.84
C PHE A 280 5.85 4.99 -7.56
N GLY A 281 5.80 5.43 -6.32
CA GLY A 281 4.83 6.40 -5.86
C GLY A 281 3.39 5.93 -6.07
N LEU A 282 2.64 6.65 -6.90
CA LEU A 282 1.24 6.32 -7.24
C LEU A 282 1.12 5.44 -8.50
N ALA A 283 2.23 5.10 -9.15
CA ALA A 283 2.25 4.17 -10.28
C ALA A 283 2.70 2.78 -9.84
N SER A 284 2.13 1.75 -10.47
CA SER A 284 2.55 0.36 -10.28
C SER A 284 2.46 -0.40 -11.60
N LYS A 285 3.30 -1.42 -11.73
CA LYS A 285 3.25 -2.35 -12.85
C LYS A 285 3.51 -3.76 -12.32
N SER A 286 2.75 -4.71 -12.82
CA SER A 286 2.93 -6.14 -12.50
C SER A 286 2.79 -6.96 -13.76
N HIS A 287 3.61 -8.00 -13.84
CA HIS A 287 3.53 -9.08 -14.81
C HIS A 287 3.47 -10.37 -14.02
N PHE A 288 2.71 -11.34 -14.47
CA PHE A 288 2.65 -12.65 -13.86
C PHE A 288 2.52 -13.73 -14.91
N ASN A 289 2.92 -14.94 -14.54
CA ASN A 289 2.70 -16.15 -15.29
C ASN A 289 2.37 -17.28 -14.32
N MET A 290 1.57 -18.25 -14.78
CA MET A 290 1.12 -19.38 -13.97
C MET A 290 1.64 -20.67 -14.56
N TYR A 291 1.99 -21.59 -13.68
CA TYR A 291 2.48 -22.91 -14.01
C TYR A 291 1.76 -23.96 -13.17
N SER A 292 1.33 -25.04 -13.78
CA SER A 292 0.88 -26.25 -13.08
C SER A 292 2.06 -27.17 -12.83
N VAL A 293 2.01 -27.90 -11.72
CA VAL A 293 2.98 -28.93 -11.39
C VAL A 293 2.32 -30.30 -11.60
N ASP A 294 2.70 -30.97 -12.67
CA ASP A 294 2.21 -32.30 -12.99
C ASP A 294 2.89 -33.37 -12.15
N LYS A 295 2.11 -34.36 -11.73
CA LYS A 295 2.59 -35.48 -10.90
C LYS A 295 2.36 -36.82 -11.60
N ASN A 296 3.29 -37.76 -11.40
CA ASN A 296 3.06 -39.13 -11.83
C ASN A 296 2.06 -39.86 -10.92
N GLU A 297 1.69 -41.07 -11.27
CA GLU A 297 0.79 -41.92 -10.48
C GLU A 297 1.29 -42.20 -9.06
N GLN A 298 2.58 -42.06 -8.82
CA GLN A 298 3.23 -42.20 -7.51
C GLN A 298 3.29 -40.87 -6.72
N GLY A 299 2.76 -39.78 -7.29
CA GLY A 299 2.75 -38.45 -6.67
C GLY A 299 4.08 -37.68 -6.72
N GLN A 300 5.02 -38.12 -7.55
CA GLN A 300 6.27 -37.38 -7.79
C GLN A 300 6.05 -36.34 -8.87
N ASN A 301 6.68 -35.16 -8.72
CA ASN A 301 6.60 -34.09 -9.73
C ASN A 301 7.35 -34.49 -10.98
N ILE A 302 6.71 -34.45 -12.14
CA ILE A 302 7.29 -34.82 -13.43
C ILE A 302 7.70 -33.61 -14.23
N ALA A 303 6.78 -32.64 -14.34
CA ALA A 303 6.94 -31.47 -15.20
C ALA A 303 6.25 -30.27 -14.62
N VAL A 304 6.72 -29.10 -15.03
CA VAL A 304 6.06 -27.80 -14.79
C VAL A 304 5.63 -27.25 -16.14
N GLU A 305 4.33 -27.13 -16.35
CA GLU A 305 3.75 -26.62 -17.59
C GLU A 305 3.19 -25.21 -17.40
N GLN A 306 3.44 -24.35 -18.38
CA GLN A 306 2.86 -23.02 -18.39
C GLN A 306 1.38 -23.12 -18.72
N MET A 307 0.53 -22.60 -17.86
CA MET A 307 -0.91 -22.56 -18.08
C MET A 307 -1.25 -21.50 -19.14
N SER A 308 -2.02 -21.89 -20.14
CA SER A 308 -2.55 -20.94 -21.11
C SER A 308 -3.72 -20.14 -20.50
N SER A 309 -3.98 -18.93 -21.01
CA SER A 309 -5.12 -18.11 -20.59
C SER A 309 -6.50 -18.72 -20.90
N LEU A 310 -6.53 -19.89 -21.54
CA LEU A 310 -7.75 -20.63 -21.89
C LEU A 310 -8.08 -21.73 -20.87
N ASP A 311 -7.19 -22.01 -19.90
CA ASP A 311 -7.35 -23.08 -18.91
C ASP A 311 -8.10 -22.65 -17.64
N PHE A 312 -8.77 -21.45 -17.67
CA PHE A 312 -9.57 -20.90 -16.56
C PHE A 312 -11.08 -20.91 -16.85
#